data_f9037de5178ac898c9983cf0c8829d5e
#
_entry.id   f9037de5178ac898c9983cf0c8829d5e
#
_cell.length_a   1.000
_cell.length_b   1.000
_cell.length_c   1.000
_cell.angle_alpha   90.00
_cell.angle_beta   90.00
_cell.angle_gamma   90.00
#
_symmetry.space_group_name_H-M   'P 1'
#
loop_
_entity.id
_entity.type
_entity.pdbx_description
1 polymer ?
#
loop_
_entity_poly.entity_id
_entity_poly.type
_entity_poly.pdbx_seq_one_letter_code
_entity_poly.pdbx_strand_id
1 'polypeptide(L)'
;MKEQITRISNKLTKTKVLAGSQELRMHIPVTRKMNPSVLKEMLQKYQMVYIKPCCGSLGQGVIRVDKFPVSRLNRSSRRDHDPRDEMSYRYQSGTQVHRFSDYDTAYRAIYREIKERSYLVQKGIRLLTYNGRPFDIRVMVQRNLKREWEATGIAGRVAHPHKVVTNGSQGGTIYPVEVLLNAYTNLEKRAALIAAMKEIGVKSAHQLSTAFPGLQEIGADIALDRHLKPWILEVNTAPDPCPFTKLQDRNMINRIVRYGKAYGRTYNLKCMKAKQGVV
;
A
#
# COMPACT_ATOMS: atom_id res chain seq x y z
N MET A 1 14.86 -25.81 -19.33
CA MET A 1 13.61 -25.74 -18.52
C MET A 1 13.25 -24.28 -18.27
N LYS A 2 12.03 -23.83 -18.59
CA LYS A 2 11.57 -22.49 -18.19
C LYS A 2 11.33 -22.51 -16.68
N GLU A 3 12.10 -21.72 -15.91
CA GLU A 3 11.85 -21.55 -14.47
C GLU A 3 10.43 -21.05 -14.26
N GLN A 4 9.64 -21.76 -13.47
CA GLN A 4 8.27 -21.36 -13.17
C GLN A 4 8.31 -20.13 -12.26
N ILE A 5 7.81 -19.00 -12.75
CA ILE A 5 7.80 -17.73 -11.98
C ILE A 5 6.86 -17.89 -10.79
N THR A 6 7.43 -17.81 -9.58
CA THR A 6 6.69 -17.98 -8.33
C THR A 6 5.77 -16.77 -8.08
N ARG A 7 4.48 -17.04 -7.85
CA ARG A 7 3.48 -16.02 -7.47
C ARG A 7 2.90 -16.31 -6.10
N ILE A 8 3.01 -15.38 -5.18
CA ILE A 8 2.48 -15.49 -3.82
C ILE A 8 1.32 -14.51 -3.67
N SER A 9 0.09 -15.03 -3.59
CA SER A 9 -1.12 -14.23 -3.47
C SER A 9 -1.37 -13.77 -2.03
N ASN A 10 -1.03 -14.58 -1.03
CA ASN A 10 -1.35 -14.32 0.36
C ASN A 10 -0.49 -13.19 0.95
N LYS A 11 -1.15 -12.05 1.27
CA LYS A 11 -0.51 -10.86 1.83
C LYS A 11 0.06 -11.10 3.24
N LEU A 12 -0.68 -11.84 4.07
CA LEU A 12 -0.26 -12.11 5.45
C LEU A 12 1.01 -12.98 5.49
N THR A 13 1.10 -13.97 4.61
CA THR A 13 2.30 -14.82 4.45
C THR A 13 3.52 -13.97 4.06
N LYS A 14 3.38 -13.12 3.03
CA LYS A 14 4.46 -12.21 2.62
C LYS A 14 4.88 -11.27 3.73
N THR A 15 3.91 -10.67 4.45
CA THR A 15 4.19 -9.78 5.59
C THR A 15 4.95 -10.50 6.69
N LYS A 16 4.60 -11.75 7.01
CA LYS A 16 5.32 -12.55 8.03
C LYS A 16 6.77 -12.83 7.62
N VAL A 17 7.01 -13.22 6.36
CA VAL A 17 8.36 -13.45 5.85
C VAL A 17 9.20 -12.18 5.92
N LEU A 18 8.66 -11.04 5.46
CA LEU A 18 9.35 -9.74 5.53
C LEU A 18 9.66 -9.33 6.97
N ALA A 19 8.73 -9.54 7.91
CA ALA A 19 8.91 -9.23 9.33
C ALA A 19 9.97 -10.11 10.03
N GLY A 20 10.42 -11.19 9.41
CA GLY A 20 11.56 -11.99 9.85
C GLY A 20 12.88 -11.21 9.79
N SER A 21 13.04 -10.27 8.88
CA SER A 21 14.19 -9.35 8.85
C SER A 21 14.02 -8.25 9.89
N GLN A 22 15.04 -8.07 10.75
CA GLN A 22 15.07 -7.00 11.76
C GLN A 22 15.00 -5.61 11.11
N GLU A 23 15.72 -5.40 10.02
CA GLU A 23 15.75 -4.13 9.30
C GLU A 23 14.40 -3.81 8.64
N LEU A 24 13.75 -4.79 8.00
CA LEU A 24 12.48 -4.56 7.33
C LEU A 24 11.33 -4.42 8.32
N ARG A 25 11.41 -5.07 9.49
CA ARG A 25 10.34 -5.05 10.51
C ARG A 25 9.95 -3.63 10.92
N MET A 26 10.91 -2.72 11.01
CA MET A 26 10.66 -1.32 11.38
C MET A 26 9.90 -0.53 10.32
N HIS A 27 9.86 -1.04 9.08
CA HIS A 27 9.14 -0.46 7.94
C HIS A 27 7.80 -1.13 7.67
N ILE A 28 7.41 -2.16 8.43
CA ILE A 28 6.17 -2.89 8.22
C ILE A 28 5.12 -2.40 9.23
N PRO A 29 3.97 -1.85 8.79
CA PRO A 29 2.89 -1.53 9.69
C PRO A 29 2.40 -2.78 10.41
N VAL A 30 2.09 -2.67 11.71
CA VAL A 30 1.53 -3.79 12.48
C VAL A 30 0.36 -4.40 11.71
N THR A 31 0.46 -5.69 11.44
CA THR A 31 -0.50 -6.43 10.62
C THR A 31 -0.86 -7.74 11.32
N ARG A 32 -2.16 -8.01 11.46
CA ARG A 32 -2.68 -9.22 12.14
C ARG A 32 -3.80 -9.85 11.31
N LYS A 33 -4.03 -11.16 11.49
CA LYS A 33 -5.21 -11.82 10.94
C LYS A 33 -6.46 -11.20 11.56
N MET A 34 -7.47 -10.89 10.75
CA MET A 34 -8.68 -10.23 11.22
C MET A 34 -9.55 -11.20 12.00
N ASN A 35 -10.05 -10.72 13.13
CA ASN A 35 -11.21 -11.20 13.87
C ASN A 35 -11.82 -10.02 14.66
N PRO A 36 -13.00 -10.16 15.31
CA PRO A 36 -13.65 -9.04 16.02
C PRO A 36 -12.76 -8.39 17.06
N SER A 37 -12.13 -9.18 17.93
CA SER A 37 -11.30 -8.67 19.03
C SER A 37 -10.04 -7.97 18.54
N VAL A 38 -9.37 -8.53 17.52
CA VAL A 38 -8.19 -7.92 16.90
C VAL A 38 -8.53 -6.58 16.24
N LEU A 39 -9.65 -6.49 15.54
CA LEU A 39 -10.07 -5.23 14.92
C LEU A 39 -10.35 -4.17 16.00
N LYS A 40 -11.06 -4.52 17.06
CA LYS A 40 -11.37 -3.63 18.19
C LYS A 40 -10.09 -3.12 18.86
N GLU A 41 -9.18 -4.03 19.22
CA GLU A 41 -7.88 -3.70 19.82
C GLU A 41 -7.05 -2.76 18.94
N MET A 42 -6.93 -3.07 17.64
CA MET A 42 -6.15 -2.26 16.73
C MET A 42 -6.77 -0.88 16.48
N LEU A 43 -8.09 -0.76 16.45
CA LEU A 43 -8.78 0.53 16.38
C LEU A 43 -8.62 1.35 17.66
N GLN A 44 -8.63 0.71 18.83
CA GLN A 44 -8.34 1.38 20.09
C GLN A 44 -6.92 1.96 20.10
N LYS A 45 -5.94 1.17 19.64
CA LYS A 45 -4.52 1.54 19.69
C LYS A 45 -4.12 2.56 18.61
N TYR A 46 -4.63 2.41 17.38
CA TYR A 46 -4.13 3.17 16.21
C TYR A 46 -5.14 4.15 15.65
N GLN A 47 -6.41 4.10 16.08
CA GLN A 47 -7.52 4.96 15.63
C GLN A 47 -7.85 4.86 14.13
N MET A 48 -6.93 4.42 13.29
CA MET A 48 -7.12 4.17 11.87
C MET A 48 -6.44 2.86 11.47
N VAL A 49 -7.20 1.99 10.80
CA VAL A 49 -6.70 0.72 10.27
C VAL A 49 -7.22 0.48 8.85
N TYR A 50 -6.53 -0.38 8.12
CA TYR A 50 -7.00 -0.93 6.85
C TYR A 50 -7.31 -2.42 7.02
N ILE A 51 -8.49 -2.82 6.55
CA ILE A 51 -8.89 -4.22 6.42
C ILE A 51 -8.66 -4.61 4.97
N LYS A 52 -7.90 -5.68 4.73
CA LYS A 52 -7.51 -6.11 3.38
C LYS A 52 -7.76 -7.60 3.20
N PRO A 53 -8.30 -8.08 2.06
CA PRO A 53 -8.39 -9.50 1.81
C PRO A 53 -6.98 -10.12 1.78
N CYS A 54 -6.81 -11.27 2.42
CA CYS A 54 -5.51 -11.97 2.47
C CYS A 54 -5.02 -12.33 1.06
N CYS A 55 -5.94 -12.69 0.17
CA CYS A 55 -5.68 -12.94 -1.25
C CYS A 55 -6.43 -11.93 -2.11
N GLY A 56 -5.91 -11.64 -3.30
CA GLY A 56 -6.49 -10.66 -4.23
C GLY A 56 -5.51 -9.54 -4.59
N SER A 57 -5.90 -8.72 -5.55
CA SER A 57 -5.06 -7.68 -6.15
C SER A 57 -5.88 -6.42 -6.46
N LEU A 58 -5.24 -5.41 -7.05
CA LEU A 58 -5.87 -4.19 -7.56
C LEU A 58 -6.60 -3.33 -6.52
N GLY A 59 -6.35 -3.54 -5.22
CA GLY A 59 -7.02 -2.79 -4.16
C GLY A 59 -8.49 -3.13 -3.94
N GLN A 60 -8.99 -4.21 -4.55
CA GLN A 60 -10.37 -4.65 -4.37
C GLN A 60 -10.61 -5.19 -2.96
N GLY A 61 -11.75 -4.81 -2.35
CA GLY A 61 -12.13 -5.24 -1.02
C GLY A 61 -11.29 -4.63 0.12
N VAL A 62 -10.49 -3.60 -0.15
CA VAL A 62 -9.79 -2.84 0.88
C VAL A 62 -10.76 -1.86 1.53
N ILE A 63 -10.85 -1.93 2.85
CA ILE A 63 -11.72 -1.08 3.67
C ILE A 63 -10.83 -0.29 4.63
N ARG A 64 -11.01 1.03 4.66
CA ARG A 64 -10.43 1.89 5.70
C ARG A 64 -11.41 2.02 6.83
N VAL A 65 -10.97 1.84 8.08
CA VAL A 65 -11.78 2.04 9.28
C VAL A 65 -11.11 3.05 10.20
N ASP A 66 -11.87 4.04 10.61
CA ASP A 66 -11.44 5.09 11.54
C ASP A 66 -12.28 5.05 12.81
N LYS A 67 -11.64 5.26 13.96
CA LYS A 67 -12.25 5.58 15.25
C LYS A 67 -11.88 7.00 15.63
N PHE A 68 -12.83 7.82 16.02
CA PHE A 68 -12.62 9.21 16.37
C PHE A 68 -13.62 9.70 17.43
N PRO A 69 -13.27 10.72 18.25
CA PRO A 69 -14.19 11.29 19.22
C PRO A 69 -15.34 12.02 18.51
N VAL A 70 -16.54 11.95 19.07
CA VAL A 70 -17.69 12.75 18.59
C VAL A 70 -17.41 14.22 18.84
N SER A 71 -17.45 15.04 17.78
CA SER A 71 -17.25 16.48 17.90
C SER A 71 -18.45 17.14 18.58
N ARG A 72 -18.20 18.14 19.44
CA ARG A 72 -19.22 18.90 20.17
C ARG A 72 -20.22 19.64 19.26
N LEU A 73 -19.87 19.88 18.01
CA LEU A 73 -20.69 20.65 17.05
C LEU A 73 -21.96 19.91 16.57
N ASN A 74 -22.07 18.60 16.78
CA ASN A 74 -23.24 17.81 16.37
C ASN A 74 -24.16 17.40 17.53
N ARG A 75 -24.11 18.11 18.67
CA ARG A 75 -24.93 17.82 19.85
C ARG A 75 -26.19 18.67 19.88
N SER A 76 -27.27 18.17 19.37
CA SER A 76 -28.60 18.55 19.81
C SER A 76 -29.02 17.65 20.99
N SER A 77 -29.11 18.26 22.18
CA SER A 77 -29.95 17.85 23.31
C SER A 77 -29.76 16.41 23.90
N ARG A 78 -28.61 16.10 24.49
CA ARG A 78 -28.54 15.08 25.57
C ARG A 78 -27.73 15.63 26.73
N ARG A 79 -28.39 15.81 27.90
CA ARG A 79 -27.88 16.57 29.06
C ARG A 79 -27.00 15.78 30.04
N ASP A 80 -26.88 14.43 29.98
CA ASP A 80 -26.39 13.65 31.14
C ASP A 80 -25.26 12.63 30.85
N HIS A 81 -24.41 12.83 29.81
CA HIS A 81 -23.23 11.97 29.62
C HIS A 81 -21.95 12.78 29.52
N ASP A 82 -20.87 12.30 30.19
CA ASP A 82 -19.54 12.90 30.09
C ASP A 82 -19.09 12.91 28.62
N PRO A 83 -18.81 14.12 28.09
CA PRO A 83 -18.49 14.28 26.66
C PRO A 83 -17.20 13.58 26.22
N ARG A 84 -16.38 13.08 27.15
CA ARG A 84 -15.03 12.55 26.86
C ARG A 84 -15.01 11.14 26.32
N ASP A 85 -16.10 10.37 26.46
CA ASP A 85 -16.14 8.92 26.13
C ASP A 85 -16.95 8.56 24.87
N GLU A 86 -17.64 9.50 24.24
CA GLU A 86 -18.45 9.21 23.05
C GLU A 86 -17.55 9.09 21.80
N MET A 87 -17.32 7.85 21.36
CA MET A 87 -16.50 7.54 20.16
C MET A 87 -17.41 7.15 19.01
N SER A 88 -17.05 7.62 17.83
CA SER A 88 -17.69 7.26 16.56
C SER A 88 -16.77 6.43 15.68
N TYR A 89 -17.37 5.61 14.85
CA TYR A 89 -16.69 4.76 13.89
C TYR A 89 -17.10 5.11 12.47
N ARG A 90 -16.17 5.06 11.56
CA ARG A 90 -16.40 5.25 10.13
C ARG A 90 -15.66 4.18 9.37
N TYR A 91 -16.29 3.57 8.40
CA TYR A 91 -15.53 2.84 7.40
C TYR A 91 -15.79 3.37 5.99
N GLN A 92 -14.80 3.24 5.14
CA GLN A 92 -14.88 3.56 3.73
C GLN A 92 -14.45 2.37 2.89
N SER A 93 -15.33 1.96 1.96
CA SER A 93 -15.12 0.92 0.96
C SER A 93 -15.32 1.52 -0.42
N GLY A 94 -14.29 1.50 -1.26
CA GLY A 94 -14.32 2.24 -2.52
C GLY A 94 -14.58 3.73 -2.31
N THR A 95 -15.74 4.22 -2.79
CA THR A 95 -16.21 5.61 -2.60
C THR A 95 -17.29 5.74 -1.53
N GLN A 96 -17.84 4.63 -1.05
CA GLN A 96 -18.91 4.63 -0.05
C GLN A 96 -18.35 4.82 1.36
N VAL A 97 -18.97 5.71 2.14
CA VAL A 97 -18.61 6.03 3.51
C VAL A 97 -19.79 5.75 4.43
N HIS A 98 -19.57 4.93 5.45
CA HIS A 98 -20.57 4.57 6.46
C HIS A 98 -20.10 5.03 7.83
N ARG A 99 -21.02 5.54 8.68
CA ARG A 99 -20.75 6.06 10.04
C ARG A 99 -21.61 5.33 11.05
N PHE A 100 -21.07 5.11 12.25
CA PHE A 100 -21.71 4.36 13.34
C PHE A 100 -21.35 4.99 14.67
N SER A 101 -22.29 4.95 15.62
CA SER A 101 -22.10 5.41 17.00
C SER A 101 -21.35 4.41 17.88
N ASP A 102 -21.34 3.12 17.52
CA ASP A 102 -20.72 2.06 18.31
C ASP A 102 -19.94 1.07 17.43
N TYR A 103 -19.04 0.32 18.11
CA TYR A 103 -18.17 -0.65 17.46
C TYR A 103 -18.92 -1.86 16.89
N ASP A 104 -19.90 -2.38 17.63
CA ASP A 104 -20.54 -3.65 17.29
C ASP A 104 -21.41 -3.50 16.03
N THR A 105 -22.10 -2.37 15.90
CA THR A 105 -22.84 -2.04 14.68
C THR A 105 -21.92 -1.83 13.48
N ALA A 106 -20.79 -1.11 13.69
CA ALA A 106 -19.77 -0.93 12.65
C ALA A 106 -19.18 -2.28 12.21
N TYR A 107 -18.84 -3.16 13.18
CA TYR A 107 -18.29 -4.47 12.89
C TYR A 107 -19.29 -5.35 12.10
N ARG A 108 -20.56 -5.40 12.52
CA ARG A 108 -21.61 -6.16 11.80
C ARG A 108 -21.75 -5.70 10.34
N ALA A 109 -21.70 -4.39 10.10
CA ALA A 109 -21.75 -3.84 8.73
C ALA A 109 -20.51 -4.25 7.92
N ILE A 110 -19.31 -4.13 8.48
CA ILE A 110 -18.06 -4.58 7.84
C ILE A 110 -18.12 -6.08 7.56
N TYR A 111 -18.57 -6.89 8.52
CA TYR A 111 -18.65 -8.35 8.36
C TYR A 111 -19.55 -8.77 7.20
N ARG A 112 -20.70 -8.11 7.02
CA ARG A 112 -21.60 -8.34 5.89
C ARG A 112 -20.91 -8.05 4.54
N GLU A 113 -20.04 -7.04 4.47
CA GLU A 113 -19.33 -6.66 3.25
C GLU A 113 -18.19 -7.62 2.92
N ILE A 114 -17.41 -8.04 3.92
CA ILE A 114 -16.26 -8.96 3.72
C ILE A 114 -16.68 -10.41 3.56
N LYS A 115 -17.88 -10.77 4.02
CA LYS A 115 -18.43 -12.15 4.03
C LYS A 115 -17.45 -13.11 4.72
N GLU A 116 -17.39 -14.35 4.28
CA GLU A 116 -16.55 -15.41 4.87
C GLU A 116 -15.10 -15.42 4.37
N ARG A 117 -14.68 -14.42 3.58
CA ARG A 117 -13.31 -14.38 3.08
C ARG A 117 -12.30 -14.06 4.19
N SER A 118 -11.10 -14.61 4.06
CA SER A 118 -10.01 -14.32 5.00
C SER A 118 -9.46 -12.92 4.78
N TYR A 119 -9.41 -12.13 5.85
CA TYR A 119 -8.91 -10.76 5.86
C TYR A 119 -7.80 -10.57 6.88
N LEU A 120 -7.00 -9.54 6.68
CA LEU A 120 -6.04 -8.99 7.64
C LEU A 120 -6.44 -7.59 8.06
N VAL A 121 -6.02 -7.19 9.25
CA VAL A 121 -6.07 -5.80 9.74
C VAL A 121 -4.65 -5.27 9.79
N GLN A 122 -4.44 -4.09 9.22
CA GLN A 122 -3.14 -3.41 9.20
C GLN A 122 -3.28 -2.01 9.78
N LYS A 123 -2.33 -1.61 10.65
CA LYS A 123 -2.21 -0.23 11.14
C LYS A 123 -2.26 0.73 9.96
N GLY A 124 -3.14 1.72 10.00
CA GLY A 124 -3.22 2.76 9.00
C GLY A 124 -2.03 3.73 9.09
N ILE A 125 -1.45 4.06 7.96
CA ILE A 125 -0.43 5.09 7.84
C ILE A 125 -1.07 6.33 7.22
N ARG A 126 -0.87 7.50 7.84
CA ARG A 126 -1.27 8.78 7.26
C ARG A 126 -0.25 9.16 6.20
N LEU A 127 -0.63 8.96 4.94
CA LEU A 127 0.23 9.18 3.80
C LEU A 127 0.47 10.66 3.55
N LEU A 128 1.61 11.00 2.96
CA LEU A 128 1.81 12.29 2.32
C LEU A 128 0.79 12.49 1.20
N THR A 129 0.54 13.76 0.85
CA THR A 129 -0.47 14.13 -0.15
C THR A 129 0.14 14.98 -1.26
N TYR A 130 -0.40 14.86 -2.45
CA TYR A 130 -0.12 15.75 -3.57
C TYR A 130 -1.42 16.34 -4.07
N ASN A 131 -1.55 17.67 -4.02
CA ASN A 131 -2.80 18.38 -4.30
C ASN A 131 -3.99 17.81 -3.48
N GLY A 132 -3.79 17.60 -2.16
CA GLY A 132 -4.79 17.06 -1.23
C GLY A 132 -5.10 15.57 -1.37
N ARG A 133 -4.49 14.84 -2.32
CA ARG A 133 -4.71 13.42 -2.56
C ARG A 133 -3.53 12.58 -2.04
N PRO A 134 -3.78 11.51 -1.29
CA PRO A 134 -2.71 10.66 -0.79
C PRO A 134 -1.96 9.99 -1.94
N PHE A 135 -0.65 9.76 -1.73
CA PHE A 135 0.16 9.00 -2.69
C PHE A 135 1.00 7.94 -1.99
N ASP A 136 1.38 6.95 -2.74
CA ASP A 136 2.41 5.97 -2.42
C ASP A 136 3.42 5.86 -3.57
N ILE A 137 4.45 5.08 -3.34
CA ILE A 137 5.56 4.90 -4.27
C ILE A 137 5.68 3.43 -4.60
N ARG A 138 5.60 3.08 -5.90
CA ARG A 138 5.90 1.77 -6.44
C ARG A 138 7.39 1.66 -6.72
N VAL A 139 8.06 0.72 -6.06
CA VAL A 139 9.42 0.31 -6.38
C VAL A 139 9.36 -1.05 -7.08
N MET A 140 9.84 -1.11 -8.32
CA MET A 140 10.02 -2.34 -9.07
C MET A 140 11.41 -2.88 -8.80
N VAL A 141 11.50 -4.15 -8.40
CA VAL A 141 12.76 -4.85 -8.15
C VAL A 141 12.76 -6.16 -8.90
N GLN A 142 13.84 -6.45 -9.61
CA GLN A 142 13.95 -7.62 -10.48
C GLN A 142 15.33 -8.27 -10.36
N ARG A 143 15.42 -9.54 -10.70
CA ARG A 143 16.70 -10.17 -11.01
C ARG A 143 17.26 -9.53 -12.28
N ASN A 144 18.47 -9.00 -12.20
CA ASN A 144 19.20 -8.48 -13.37
C ASN A 144 19.81 -9.63 -14.19
N LEU A 145 20.56 -9.30 -15.25
CA LEU A 145 21.18 -10.31 -16.11
C LEU A 145 22.27 -11.13 -15.42
N LYS A 146 22.80 -10.65 -14.27
CA LYS A 146 23.73 -11.37 -13.39
C LYS A 146 22.99 -12.15 -12.27
N ARG A 147 21.66 -12.18 -12.30
CA ARG A 147 20.78 -12.78 -11.28
C ARG A 147 20.86 -12.12 -9.90
N GLU A 148 21.32 -10.88 -9.83
CA GLU A 148 21.31 -10.06 -8.62
C GLU A 148 20.00 -9.27 -8.53
N TRP A 149 19.57 -8.91 -7.31
CA TRP A 149 18.41 -8.05 -7.12
C TRP A 149 18.73 -6.59 -7.40
N GLU A 150 17.96 -5.97 -8.27
CA GLU A 150 18.14 -4.57 -8.69
C GLU A 150 16.80 -3.82 -8.66
N ALA A 151 16.78 -2.60 -8.11
CA ALA A 151 15.65 -1.69 -8.24
C ALA A 151 15.60 -1.11 -9.64
N THR A 152 14.75 -1.65 -10.50
CA THR A 152 14.69 -1.33 -11.94
C THR A 152 13.77 -0.16 -12.26
N GLY A 153 12.90 0.24 -11.32
CA GLY A 153 12.02 1.39 -11.50
C GLY A 153 11.44 1.90 -10.19
N ILE A 154 11.14 3.21 -10.17
CA ILE A 154 10.44 3.88 -9.08
C ILE A 154 9.43 4.87 -9.64
N ALA A 155 8.18 4.87 -9.14
CA ALA A 155 7.11 5.73 -9.62
C ALA A 155 6.16 6.12 -8.49
N GLY A 156 5.77 7.38 -8.44
CA GLY A 156 4.75 7.86 -7.52
C GLY A 156 3.34 7.60 -8.06
N ARG A 157 2.41 7.19 -7.17
CA ARG A 157 1.02 6.90 -7.51
C ARG A 157 0.08 7.72 -6.64
N VAL A 158 -0.52 8.75 -7.21
CA VAL A 158 -1.47 9.62 -6.52
C VAL A 158 -2.86 9.02 -6.65
N ALA A 159 -3.58 8.86 -5.53
CA ALA A 159 -4.91 8.26 -5.48
C ALA A 159 -5.91 8.99 -6.40
N HIS A 160 -6.87 8.23 -6.94
CA HIS A 160 -8.04 8.83 -7.56
C HIS A 160 -8.82 9.63 -6.49
N PRO A 161 -9.41 10.80 -6.83
CA PRO A 161 -10.29 11.52 -5.90
C PRO A 161 -11.33 10.58 -5.26
N HIS A 162 -11.57 10.75 -3.96
CA HIS A 162 -12.54 10.00 -3.16
C HIS A 162 -12.26 8.50 -2.97
N LYS A 163 -11.10 7.95 -3.41
CA LYS A 163 -10.72 6.56 -3.13
C LYS A 163 -9.69 6.44 -2.02
N VAL A 164 -9.77 5.34 -1.26
CA VAL A 164 -8.86 5.03 -0.13
C VAL A 164 -7.56 4.37 -0.56
N VAL A 165 -7.46 3.95 -1.82
CA VAL A 165 -6.31 3.24 -2.37
C VAL A 165 -5.62 4.06 -3.47
N THR A 166 -4.31 3.94 -3.55
CA THR A 166 -3.44 4.66 -4.50
C THR A 166 -3.20 3.91 -5.81
N ASN A 167 -3.72 2.69 -5.93
CA ASN A 167 -3.46 1.81 -7.08
C ASN A 167 -3.82 2.47 -8.41
N GLY A 168 -2.91 2.44 -9.37
CA GLY A 168 -3.14 2.93 -10.74
C GLY A 168 -4.33 2.24 -11.43
N SER A 169 -4.57 0.95 -11.16
CA SER A 169 -5.74 0.20 -11.64
C SER A 169 -7.09 0.76 -11.14
N GLN A 170 -7.08 1.60 -10.10
CA GLN A 170 -8.24 2.32 -9.57
C GLN A 170 -8.36 3.75 -10.13
N GLY A 171 -7.62 4.09 -11.19
CA GLY A 171 -7.66 5.41 -11.83
C GLY A 171 -6.70 6.44 -11.21
N GLY A 172 -5.69 6.00 -10.49
CA GLY A 172 -4.65 6.88 -9.93
C GLY A 172 -3.81 7.56 -11.00
N THR A 173 -3.17 8.67 -10.64
CA THR A 173 -2.28 9.43 -11.52
C THR A 173 -0.82 9.12 -11.18
N ILE A 174 0.01 8.90 -12.19
CA ILE A 174 1.41 8.54 -12.04
C ILE A 174 2.29 9.76 -12.26
N TYR A 175 3.23 9.97 -11.33
CA TYR A 175 4.21 11.04 -11.36
C TYR A 175 5.64 10.52 -11.13
N PRO A 176 6.67 11.22 -11.61
CA PRO A 176 8.01 11.07 -11.08
C PRO A 176 8.01 11.28 -9.57
N VAL A 177 8.77 10.47 -8.84
CA VAL A 177 8.80 10.54 -7.36
C VAL A 177 9.36 11.88 -6.88
N GLU A 178 10.29 12.43 -7.63
CA GLU A 178 10.94 13.72 -7.39
C GLU A 178 9.89 14.84 -7.30
N VAL A 179 8.90 14.83 -8.20
CA VAL A 179 7.81 15.81 -8.24
C VAL A 179 6.95 15.74 -6.97
N LEU A 180 6.62 14.52 -6.52
CA LEU A 180 5.77 14.33 -5.34
C LEU A 180 6.48 14.72 -4.05
N LEU A 181 7.80 14.56 -3.98
CA LEU A 181 8.59 14.87 -2.80
C LEU A 181 9.07 16.33 -2.73
N ASN A 182 8.92 17.10 -3.80
CA ASN A 182 9.42 18.48 -3.89
C ASN A 182 8.86 19.40 -2.79
N ALA A 183 7.59 19.20 -2.43
CA ALA A 183 6.93 20.00 -1.40
C ALA A 183 7.31 19.58 0.04
N TYR A 184 8.05 18.48 0.22
CA TYR A 184 8.31 17.89 1.54
C TYR A 184 9.76 17.94 1.97
N THR A 185 10.70 18.11 1.00
CA THR A 185 12.12 18.05 1.33
C THR A 185 12.98 18.67 0.22
N ASN A 186 14.23 19.02 0.57
CA ASN A 186 15.22 19.55 -0.36
C ASN A 186 15.79 18.44 -1.29
N LEU A 187 16.62 18.84 -2.24
CA LEU A 187 17.20 17.96 -3.27
C LEU A 187 18.00 16.79 -2.64
N GLU A 188 18.85 17.07 -1.68
CA GLU A 188 19.73 16.08 -1.04
C GLU A 188 18.92 15.02 -0.27
N LYS A 189 18.04 15.46 0.63
CA LYS A 189 17.16 14.57 1.39
C LYS A 189 16.23 13.77 0.47
N ARG A 190 15.77 14.36 -0.62
CA ARG A 190 14.94 13.68 -1.62
C ARG A 190 15.70 12.55 -2.29
N ALA A 191 16.93 12.80 -2.72
CA ALA A 191 17.79 11.76 -3.31
C ALA A 191 18.04 10.61 -2.31
N ALA A 192 18.36 10.94 -1.05
CA ALA A 192 18.55 9.97 0.01
C ALA A 192 17.29 9.13 0.29
N LEU A 193 16.09 9.75 0.32
CA LEU A 193 14.82 9.05 0.49
C LEU A 193 14.53 8.09 -0.67
N ILE A 194 14.79 8.52 -1.91
CA ILE A 194 14.60 7.68 -3.10
C ILE A 194 15.55 6.47 -3.04
N ALA A 195 16.82 6.70 -2.67
CA ALA A 195 17.79 5.63 -2.49
C ALA A 195 17.36 4.64 -1.40
N ALA A 196 16.93 5.14 -0.23
CA ALA A 196 16.44 4.32 0.88
C ALA A 196 15.22 3.46 0.48
N MET A 197 14.26 4.02 -0.26
CA MET A 197 13.09 3.25 -0.73
C MET A 197 13.49 2.17 -1.73
N LYS A 198 14.43 2.43 -2.63
CA LYS A 198 14.99 1.40 -3.53
C LYS A 198 15.68 0.30 -2.76
N GLU A 199 16.48 0.65 -1.75
CA GLU A 199 17.16 -0.31 -0.87
C GLU A 199 16.17 -1.18 -0.08
N ILE A 200 15.12 -0.60 0.52
CA ILE A 200 14.03 -1.32 1.17
C ILE A 200 13.39 -2.30 0.19
N GLY A 201 13.17 -1.90 -1.05
CA GLY A 201 12.67 -2.77 -2.11
C GLY A 201 13.58 -3.96 -2.35
N VAL A 202 14.88 -3.73 -2.55
CA VAL A 202 15.89 -4.77 -2.78
C VAL A 202 15.99 -5.73 -1.57
N LYS A 203 16.06 -5.20 -0.35
CA LYS A 203 16.04 -6.01 0.88
C LYS A 203 14.77 -6.86 0.99
N SER A 204 13.62 -6.30 0.58
CA SER A 204 12.35 -7.03 0.56
C SER A 204 12.38 -8.21 -0.43
N ALA A 205 12.98 -8.02 -1.61
CA ALA A 205 13.15 -9.09 -2.60
C ALA A 205 14.08 -10.20 -2.09
N HIS A 206 15.21 -9.82 -1.48
CA HIS A 206 16.12 -10.76 -0.82
C HIS A 206 15.39 -11.57 0.25
N GLN A 207 14.71 -10.91 1.19
CA GLN A 207 14.02 -11.57 2.29
C GLN A 207 12.90 -12.51 1.79
N LEU A 208 12.14 -12.11 0.78
CA LEU A 208 11.10 -12.99 0.21
C LEU A 208 11.71 -14.17 -0.53
N SER A 209 12.86 -14.02 -1.20
CA SER A 209 13.50 -15.10 -1.92
C SER A 209 14.05 -16.19 -1.01
N THR A 210 14.28 -15.96 0.28
CA THR A 210 14.66 -17.01 1.24
C THR A 210 13.53 -18.03 1.45
N ALA A 211 12.28 -17.58 1.42
CA ALA A 211 11.11 -18.44 1.54
C ALA A 211 10.54 -18.89 0.18
N PHE A 212 10.87 -18.16 -0.89
CA PHE A 212 10.34 -18.39 -2.25
C PHE A 212 11.46 -18.31 -3.29
N PRO A 213 12.30 -19.37 -3.42
CA PRO A 213 13.50 -19.34 -4.27
C PRO A 213 13.24 -19.05 -5.75
N GLY A 214 12.07 -19.41 -6.30
CA GLY A 214 11.68 -19.14 -7.69
C GLY A 214 11.23 -17.72 -7.97
N LEU A 215 11.38 -16.78 -7.00
CA LEU A 215 10.98 -15.39 -7.16
C LEU A 215 11.97 -14.65 -8.08
N GLN A 216 11.44 -13.97 -9.12
CA GLN A 216 12.25 -13.25 -10.11
C GLN A 216 12.03 -11.73 -10.05
N GLU A 217 10.91 -11.29 -9.47
CA GLU A 217 10.57 -9.88 -9.40
C GLU A 217 9.59 -9.59 -8.27
N ILE A 218 9.61 -8.36 -7.78
CA ILE A 218 8.58 -7.82 -6.89
C ILE A 218 8.26 -6.37 -7.24
N GLY A 219 7.05 -5.94 -6.85
CA GLY A 219 6.67 -4.53 -6.78
C GLY A 219 6.34 -4.18 -5.34
N ALA A 220 7.21 -3.42 -4.68
CA ALA A 220 6.96 -2.93 -3.34
C ALA A 220 6.14 -1.63 -3.40
N ASP A 221 5.05 -1.57 -2.64
CA ASP A 221 4.24 -0.37 -2.44
C ASP A 221 4.66 0.27 -1.12
N ILE A 222 5.35 1.41 -1.22
CA ILE A 222 5.95 2.12 -0.08
C ILE A 222 5.23 3.45 0.10
N ALA A 223 4.79 3.72 1.33
CA ALA A 223 4.25 5.01 1.72
C ALA A 223 5.26 5.77 2.57
N LEU A 224 5.20 7.10 2.52
CA LEU A 224 5.89 7.97 3.47
C LEU A 224 4.86 8.59 4.42
N ASP A 225 5.16 8.59 5.72
CA ASP A 225 4.38 9.32 6.70
C ASP A 225 4.86 10.79 6.84
N ARG A 226 4.22 11.57 7.71
CA ARG A 226 4.54 12.98 7.93
C ARG A 226 6.01 13.24 8.38
N HIS A 227 6.68 12.22 8.89
CA HIS A 227 8.08 12.28 9.30
C HIS A 227 9.02 11.76 8.21
N LEU A 228 8.50 11.55 6.99
CA LEU A 228 9.21 10.97 5.83
C LEU A 228 9.72 9.54 6.09
N LYS A 229 9.18 8.84 7.10
CA LYS A 229 9.51 7.45 7.35
C LYS A 229 8.84 6.56 6.30
N PRO A 230 9.61 5.69 5.60
CA PRO A 230 9.05 4.75 4.64
C PRO A 230 8.37 3.57 5.34
N TRP A 231 7.19 3.18 4.81
CA TRP A 231 6.38 2.07 5.26
C TRP A 231 6.01 1.15 4.08
N ILE A 232 6.30 -0.13 4.19
CA ILE A 232 5.92 -1.15 3.21
C ILE A 232 4.44 -1.47 3.41
N LEU A 233 3.58 -0.99 2.52
CA LEU A 233 2.13 -1.25 2.58
C LEU A 233 1.76 -2.62 2.05
N GLU A 234 2.44 -3.05 0.99
CA GLU A 234 2.25 -4.33 0.31
C GLU A 234 3.45 -4.65 -0.57
N VAL A 235 3.72 -5.95 -0.79
CA VAL A 235 4.64 -6.42 -1.82
C VAL A 235 3.90 -7.36 -2.77
N ASN A 236 3.98 -7.06 -4.08
CA ASN A 236 3.41 -7.84 -5.17
C ASN A 236 4.50 -8.69 -5.84
N THR A 237 4.28 -10.00 -5.98
CA THR A 237 5.24 -10.93 -6.60
C THR A 237 4.95 -11.23 -8.06
N ALA A 238 3.99 -10.54 -8.65
CA ALA A 238 3.74 -10.47 -10.07
C ALA A 238 3.29 -9.04 -10.40
N PRO A 239 4.21 -8.05 -10.24
CA PRO A 239 3.86 -6.64 -10.38
C PRO A 239 3.47 -6.28 -11.81
N ASP A 240 2.53 -5.35 -11.93
CA ASP A 240 2.15 -4.73 -13.19
C ASP A 240 3.11 -3.55 -13.46
N PRO A 241 3.81 -3.50 -14.61
CA PRO A 241 4.72 -2.42 -14.98
C PRO A 241 3.99 -1.16 -15.49
N CYS A 242 2.67 -1.18 -15.58
CA CYS A 242 1.84 -0.07 -16.07
C CYS A 242 2.25 1.32 -15.52
N PRO A 243 2.57 1.53 -14.23
CA PRO A 243 2.99 2.85 -13.74
C PRO A 243 4.19 3.43 -14.51
N PHE A 244 5.14 2.59 -14.89
CA PHE A 244 6.37 3.04 -15.57
C PHE A 244 6.15 3.40 -17.02
N THR A 245 5.06 2.96 -17.66
CA THR A 245 4.68 3.37 -19.02
C THR A 245 4.15 4.81 -19.08
N LYS A 246 3.79 5.39 -17.91
CA LYS A 246 3.25 6.75 -17.79
C LYS A 246 4.31 7.79 -17.42
N LEU A 247 5.55 7.39 -17.18
CA LEU A 247 6.67 8.30 -16.97
C LEU A 247 7.25 8.75 -18.31
N GLN A 248 7.77 9.99 -18.35
CA GLN A 248 8.43 10.52 -19.54
C GLN A 248 9.73 9.77 -19.83
N ASP A 249 10.52 9.49 -18.78
CA ASP A 249 11.72 8.67 -18.91
C ASP A 249 11.37 7.22 -19.24
N ARG A 250 11.69 6.80 -20.45
CA ARG A 250 11.44 5.45 -20.96
C ARG A 250 12.50 4.43 -20.52
N ASN A 251 13.61 4.87 -19.93
CA ASN A 251 14.70 3.98 -19.53
C ASN A 251 14.24 2.96 -18.47
N MET A 252 13.39 3.37 -17.53
CA MET A 252 12.86 2.47 -16.51
C MET A 252 12.03 1.35 -17.13
N ILE A 253 11.05 1.67 -17.96
CA ILE A 253 10.18 0.65 -18.58
C ILE A 253 10.96 -0.26 -19.52
N ASN A 254 11.91 0.28 -20.28
CA ASN A 254 12.77 -0.51 -21.19
C ASN A 254 13.63 -1.50 -20.39
N ARG A 255 14.23 -1.08 -19.25
CA ARG A 255 14.98 -1.95 -18.33
C ARG A 255 14.09 -3.04 -17.74
N ILE A 256 12.90 -2.69 -17.26
CA ILE A 256 11.93 -3.63 -16.70
C ILE A 256 11.58 -4.71 -17.73
N VAL A 257 11.29 -4.33 -18.95
CA VAL A 257 10.94 -5.27 -20.03
C VAL A 257 12.13 -6.15 -20.39
N ARG A 258 13.34 -5.58 -20.50
CA ARG A 258 14.57 -6.31 -20.83
C ARG A 258 14.86 -7.40 -19.79
N TYR A 259 14.79 -7.06 -18.48
CA TYR A 259 15.04 -8.05 -17.42
C TYR A 259 13.91 -9.10 -17.35
N GLY A 260 12.65 -8.67 -17.51
CA GLY A 260 11.53 -9.60 -17.57
C GLY A 260 11.69 -10.66 -18.65
N LYS A 261 12.07 -10.26 -19.86
CA LYS A 261 12.33 -11.19 -20.97
C LYS A 261 13.42 -12.21 -20.61
N ALA A 262 14.47 -11.80 -19.89
CA ALA A 262 15.60 -12.67 -19.56
C ALA A 262 15.19 -13.87 -18.67
N TYR A 263 14.16 -13.71 -17.80
CA TYR A 263 13.61 -14.83 -17.01
C TYR A 263 12.24 -15.32 -17.52
N GLY A 264 11.89 -15.01 -18.79
CA GLY A 264 10.73 -15.57 -19.47
C GLY A 264 9.40 -14.88 -19.19
N ARG A 265 9.42 -13.65 -18.66
CA ARG A 265 8.19 -12.87 -18.44
C ARG A 265 7.86 -11.92 -19.58
N THR A 266 6.62 -11.96 -20.04
CA THR A 266 6.05 -10.99 -20.98
C THR A 266 5.07 -10.07 -20.24
N TYR A 267 5.17 -8.77 -20.47
CA TYR A 267 4.29 -7.77 -19.87
C TYR A 267 3.27 -7.23 -20.87
N ASN A 268 2.03 -7.05 -20.39
CA ASN A 268 1.06 -6.22 -21.09
C ASN A 268 1.35 -4.76 -20.73
N LEU A 269 1.80 -3.98 -21.70
CA LEU A 269 2.12 -2.56 -21.52
C LEU A 269 0.94 -1.61 -21.78
N LYS A 270 -0.25 -2.14 -22.12
CA LYS A 270 -1.46 -1.34 -22.28
C LYS A 270 -1.98 -0.88 -20.91
N CYS A 271 -1.80 0.39 -20.60
CA CYS A 271 -2.18 1.01 -19.33
C CYS A 271 -3.40 1.90 -19.53
N MET A 272 -4.61 1.32 -19.41
CA MET A 272 -5.87 2.00 -19.75
C MET A 272 -6.41 2.89 -18.62
N LYS A 273 -6.19 2.53 -17.35
CA LYS A 273 -6.85 3.18 -16.20
C LYS A 273 -5.99 4.23 -15.51
N ALA A 274 -4.69 4.04 -15.45
CA ALA A 274 -3.79 5.02 -14.84
C ALA A 274 -3.59 6.22 -15.76
N LYS A 275 -3.64 7.43 -15.18
CA LYS A 275 -3.39 8.69 -15.90
C LYS A 275 -1.92 9.07 -15.75
N GLN A 276 -1.40 9.79 -16.75
CA GLN A 276 -0.10 10.47 -16.66
C GLN A 276 -0.29 11.79 -15.93
N GLY A 277 0.59 12.08 -14.96
CA GLY A 277 0.63 13.38 -14.31
C GLY A 277 1.25 14.44 -15.23
N VAL A 278 0.70 15.63 -15.17
CA VAL A 278 1.29 16.82 -15.78
C VAL A 278 2.33 17.38 -14.80
N VAL A 279 3.54 17.59 -15.26
CA VAL A 279 4.70 18.08 -14.50
C VAL A 279 5.00 19.50 -14.93
#